data_11e67692ee98e8d0f36ce514132dc395
#
_entry.id   11e67692ee98e8d0f36ce514132dc395
#
_cell.length_a   1.000
_cell.length_b   1.000
_cell.length_c   1.000
_cell.angle_alpha   90.00
_cell.angle_beta   90.00
_cell.angle_gamma   90.00
#
_symmetry.space_group_name_H-M   'P 1'
#
loop_
_entity.id
_entity.type
_entity.pdbx_description
1 polymer ?
#
loop_
_entity_poly.entity_id
_entity_poly.type
_entity_poly.pdbx_seq_one_letter_code
_entity_poly.pdbx_strand_id
1 'polypeptide(L)'
;MPNSPARLAKGGALCHFLAVPALPTCLCRLCWPALLLALFATVHSRGAEPTFAQWTAACAKLPTNRSLGGRLPPKALLPLESFDELGLRLDAFFAQATNGPLAAKTNWVGNAPRTGAFLNVAKNWFAPAEIPFEPFVEKLVLPPTAKVHLQGDLHGDIHSLLAVLGRLNQDGVLNGFTVRDPDLHVIFLGDYTDRGMFGTEVLYTLLRLRLANPDRVHLVRGNHEDLSLIARYGFLAEGRGKYGRAFDAAKILRAYDFFPCALYLGSGTNFLQLCHGGMEPGFNPAPLLNSPGTHAYHLLGSLRQATFVREHPQWLGADRDSAAVAKEQFRDFIPEAPTLPTVIGFMWNDFTVFRDEPAFAHNPDRAFVYGQPAVAYVLRQAGGAGAQVHGVIRAHQHSGVPNPMMRRLAASSGAFRHWQENATVANQVAEVAALAGKLETAVERPLAEGAVWTLNVTPDSVYGQACGFDFATAITLKLAPAFADWRLRVEPVAVPKLAGK
;
A
#
# COMPACT_ATOMS: atom_id res chain seq x y z
N MET A 1 12.09 60.84 -3.78
CA MET A 1 11.70 62.11 -3.17
C MET A 1 10.21 62.30 -3.27
N PRO A 2 9.61 62.97 -2.30
CA PRO A 2 8.98 62.37 -1.12
C PRO A 2 7.48 62.74 -1.08
N ASN A 3 6.70 62.06 -0.24
CA ASN A 3 5.98 62.72 0.84
C ASN A 3 4.99 61.78 1.57
N SER A 4 5.26 61.58 2.81
CA SER A 4 4.33 61.32 3.92
C SER A 4 3.91 62.70 4.51
N PRO A 5 3.07 62.86 5.53
CA PRO A 5 2.08 62.02 6.21
C PRO A 5 0.76 62.76 6.56
N ALA A 6 -0.20 62.09 7.14
CA ALA A 6 -1.18 62.80 7.99
C ALA A 6 -1.66 61.90 9.17
N ARG A 7 -1.61 62.53 10.34
CA ARG A 7 -1.94 62.09 11.69
C ARG A 7 -3.38 62.41 12.08
N LEU A 8 -3.80 61.76 13.21
CA LEU A 8 -4.81 62.14 14.22
C LEU A 8 -6.27 61.73 13.88
N ALA A 9 -7.02 61.12 14.80
CA ALA A 9 -7.33 61.64 16.11
C ALA A 9 -7.82 60.56 17.10
N LYS A 10 -7.59 60.84 18.37
CA LYS A 10 -8.10 60.14 19.55
C LYS A 10 -9.58 60.46 19.78
N GLY A 11 -10.35 59.48 20.27
CA GLY A 11 -11.66 59.69 20.85
C GLY A 11 -11.91 58.61 21.91
N GLY A 12 -11.74 59.01 23.18
CA GLY A 12 -12.13 58.20 24.32
C GLY A 12 -13.62 58.30 24.59
N ALA A 13 -14.23 57.25 25.05
CA ALA A 13 -15.56 57.27 25.62
C ALA A 13 -15.65 56.37 26.85
N LEU A 14 -16.16 56.94 27.90
CA LEU A 14 -16.32 56.47 29.26
C LEU A 14 -17.11 55.14 29.36
N CYS A 15 -16.66 54.32 30.31
CA CYS A 15 -17.44 53.25 30.90
C CYS A 15 -18.51 53.77 31.81
N HIS A 16 -19.76 53.44 31.59
CA HIS A 16 -20.80 53.51 32.62
C HIS A 16 -21.06 52.09 33.16
N PHE A 17 -20.73 51.92 34.46
CA PHE A 17 -21.17 50.80 35.27
C PHE A 17 -22.66 50.93 35.56
N LEU A 18 -23.46 49.92 35.18
CA LEU A 18 -24.78 49.71 35.72
C LEU A 18 -24.78 48.44 36.59
N ALA A 19 -25.06 48.62 37.84
CA ALA A 19 -25.22 47.60 38.85
C ALA A 19 -26.49 46.80 38.61
N VAL A 20 -26.40 45.48 38.61
CA VAL A 20 -27.52 44.54 38.59
C VAL A 20 -27.71 43.97 40.01
N PRO A 21 -28.93 43.97 40.56
CA PRO A 21 -29.17 43.53 41.95
C PRO A 21 -29.13 41.99 42.07
N ALA A 22 -28.62 41.55 43.21
CA ALA A 22 -28.59 40.16 43.64
C ALA A 22 -30.00 39.59 43.83
N LEU A 23 -30.27 38.41 43.22
CA LEU A 23 -31.43 37.58 43.52
C LEU A 23 -30.98 36.33 44.31
N PRO A 24 -31.82 35.79 45.19
CA PRO A 24 -31.41 34.85 46.22
C PRO A 24 -31.20 33.42 45.70
N THR A 25 -30.20 32.79 46.28
CA THR A 25 -29.95 31.35 46.18
C THR A 25 -31.09 30.54 46.80
N CYS A 26 -31.81 29.78 45.99
CA CYS A 26 -32.65 28.69 46.51
C CYS A 26 -32.62 27.50 45.56
N LEU A 27 -32.03 26.45 46.05
CA LEU A 27 -32.22 25.01 45.79
C LEU A 27 -32.91 24.58 44.47
N CYS A 28 -32.14 23.98 43.56
CA CYS A 28 -32.55 22.78 42.91
C CYS A 28 -31.33 21.96 42.43
N ARG A 29 -30.76 21.14 43.32
CA ARG A 29 -29.62 20.23 43.05
C ARG A 29 -30.09 18.86 42.45
N LEU A 30 -31.23 18.79 41.79
CA LEU A 30 -31.79 17.49 41.32
C LEU A 30 -32.16 17.37 39.85
N CYS A 31 -31.88 18.39 38.99
CA CYS A 31 -32.27 18.29 37.58
C CYS A 31 -31.11 18.23 36.55
N TRP A 32 -29.85 18.18 36.95
CA TRP A 32 -28.74 18.16 36.00
C TRP A 32 -28.26 16.77 35.52
N PRO A 33 -28.54 15.64 36.17
CA PRO A 33 -28.16 14.36 35.57
C PRO A 33 -29.09 13.87 34.45
N ALA A 34 -30.32 14.37 34.37
CA ALA A 34 -31.27 13.92 33.35
C ALA A 34 -31.07 14.60 31.97
N LEU A 35 -30.52 15.83 31.93
CA LEU A 35 -30.27 16.51 30.66
C LEU A 35 -28.95 16.06 29.98
N LEU A 36 -27.97 15.60 30.75
CA LEU A 36 -26.73 15.00 30.19
C LEU A 36 -26.97 13.57 29.67
N LEU A 37 -27.92 12.83 30.20
CA LEU A 37 -28.33 11.53 29.69
C LEU A 37 -29.19 11.63 28.42
N ALA A 38 -29.92 12.73 28.21
CA ALA A 38 -30.70 12.94 26.98
C ALA A 38 -29.86 13.37 25.77
N LEU A 39 -28.66 13.95 25.97
CA LEU A 39 -27.73 14.31 24.89
C LEU A 39 -26.90 13.11 24.38
N PHE A 40 -26.87 11.99 25.13
CA PHE A 40 -26.24 10.74 24.68
C PHE A 40 -27.24 9.76 24.03
N ALA A 41 -28.52 10.07 23.96
CA ALA A 41 -29.56 9.14 23.47
C ALA A 41 -29.92 9.30 21.98
N THR A 42 -29.21 10.13 21.21
CA THR A 42 -29.24 10.09 19.74
C THR A 42 -28.02 9.37 19.16
N VAL A 43 -27.53 8.32 19.83
CA VAL A 43 -26.82 7.26 19.15
C VAL A 43 -27.84 6.58 18.26
N HIS A 44 -27.85 6.97 16.99
CA HIS A 44 -28.50 6.17 15.96
C HIS A 44 -28.14 4.72 16.25
N SER A 45 -29.13 3.84 16.40
CA SER A 45 -28.91 2.40 16.44
C SER A 45 -28.32 1.97 15.09
N ARG A 46 -27.02 2.20 14.93
CA ARG A 46 -26.29 1.67 13.78
C ARG A 46 -26.38 0.17 13.91
N GLY A 47 -26.91 -0.50 12.91
CA GLY A 47 -26.96 -1.94 12.86
C GLY A 47 -25.58 -2.51 13.17
N ALA A 48 -25.54 -3.70 13.77
CA ALA A 48 -24.28 -4.39 14.02
C ALA A 48 -23.48 -4.49 12.73
N GLU A 49 -22.14 -4.30 12.81
CA GLU A 49 -21.28 -4.45 11.64
C GLU A 49 -21.51 -5.80 10.94
N PRO A 50 -21.55 -5.83 9.59
CA PRO A 50 -21.76 -7.08 8.89
C PRO A 50 -20.63 -8.07 9.21
N THR A 51 -20.98 -9.28 9.50
CA THR A 51 -20.00 -10.39 9.59
C THR A 51 -19.30 -10.57 8.24
N PHE A 52 -18.18 -11.30 8.20
CA PHE A 52 -17.51 -11.60 6.94
C PHE A 52 -18.42 -12.29 5.93
N ALA A 53 -19.27 -13.22 6.40
CA ALA A 53 -20.23 -13.92 5.53
C ALA A 53 -21.30 -12.96 4.96
N GLN A 54 -21.85 -12.06 5.78
CA GLN A 54 -22.81 -11.06 5.35
C GLN A 54 -22.18 -10.06 4.36
N TRP A 55 -20.95 -9.61 4.64
CA TRP A 55 -20.19 -8.74 3.76
C TRP A 55 -19.91 -9.39 2.41
N THR A 56 -19.42 -10.63 2.41
CA THR A 56 -19.17 -11.41 1.19
C THR A 56 -20.46 -11.62 0.39
N ALA A 57 -21.58 -11.93 1.06
CA ALA A 57 -22.87 -12.10 0.40
C ALA A 57 -23.40 -10.79 -0.21
N ALA A 58 -23.15 -9.65 0.43
CA ALA A 58 -23.51 -8.35 -0.12
C ALA A 58 -22.66 -8.00 -1.35
N CYS A 59 -21.33 -8.15 -1.25
CA CYS A 59 -20.42 -7.90 -2.36
C CYS A 59 -20.65 -8.89 -3.54
N ALA A 60 -21.08 -10.11 -3.27
CA ALA A 60 -21.40 -11.09 -4.31
C ALA A 60 -22.55 -10.64 -5.24
N LYS A 61 -23.38 -9.68 -4.83
CA LYS A 61 -24.44 -9.09 -5.68
C LYS A 61 -23.89 -8.08 -6.68
N LEU A 62 -22.69 -7.52 -6.43
CA LEU A 62 -22.07 -6.54 -7.31
C LEU A 62 -21.73 -7.17 -8.67
N PRO A 63 -21.87 -6.42 -9.78
CA PRO A 63 -21.36 -6.84 -11.06
C PRO A 63 -19.83 -6.90 -11.05
N THR A 64 -19.21 -7.60 -12.00
CA THR A 64 -17.76 -7.58 -12.18
C THR A 64 -17.31 -6.25 -12.80
N ASN A 65 -16.06 -5.83 -12.54
CA ASN A 65 -15.48 -4.66 -13.24
C ASN A 65 -15.53 -4.83 -14.76
N ARG A 66 -15.30 -6.07 -15.25
CA ARG A 66 -15.44 -6.42 -16.67
C ARG A 66 -16.82 -6.09 -17.21
N SER A 67 -17.89 -6.45 -16.51
CA SER A 67 -19.27 -6.21 -16.95
C SER A 67 -19.67 -4.75 -16.85
N LEU A 68 -19.05 -3.98 -15.94
CA LEU A 68 -19.29 -2.54 -15.81
C LEU A 68 -18.66 -1.74 -16.95
N GLY A 69 -17.52 -2.18 -17.48
CA GLY A 69 -16.82 -1.47 -18.55
C GLY A 69 -16.47 -0.02 -18.15
N GLY A 70 -16.05 0.19 -16.90
CA GLY A 70 -15.72 1.52 -16.36
C GLY A 70 -16.90 2.35 -15.88
N ARG A 71 -18.14 1.83 -15.94
CA ARG A 71 -19.33 2.50 -15.41
C ARG A 71 -19.50 2.20 -13.92
N LEU A 72 -20.09 3.13 -13.20
CA LEU A 72 -20.44 2.90 -11.80
C LEU A 72 -21.48 1.77 -11.64
N PRO A 73 -21.39 0.98 -10.58
CA PRO A 73 -22.40 -0.01 -10.26
C PRO A 73 -23.74 0.67 -9.90
N PRO A 74 -24.88 -0.03 -10.10
CA PRO A 74 -26.18 0.47 -9.64
C PRO A 74 -26.15 0.78 -8.13
N LYS A 75 -26.62 1.96 -7.74
CA LYS A 75 -26.57 2.43 -6.36
C LYS A 75 -27.26 1.46 -5.37
N ALA A 76 -28.37 0.84 -5.80
CA ALA A 76 -29.11 -0.14 -4.99
C ALA A 76 -28.33 -1.43 -4.67
N LEU A 77 -27.20 -1.69 -5.34
CA LEU A 77 -26.36 -2.86 -5.11
C LEU A 77 -25.15 -2.55 -4.21
N LEU A 78 -24.91 -1.27 -3.90
CA LEU A 78 -23.75 -0.88 -3.09
C LEU A 78 -23.88 -1.46 -1.67
N PRO A 79 -22.90 -2.19 -1.17
CA PRO A 79 -22.92 -2.76 0.18
C PRO A 79 -22.63 -1.73 1.26
N LEU A 80 -22.02 -0.59 0.90
CA LEU A 80 -21.85 0.58 1.75
C LEU A 80 -22.90 1.62 1.34
N GLU A 81 -23.88 1.87 2.20
CA GLU A 81 -24.98 2.81 1.92
C GLU A 81 -24.50 4.27 1.98
N SER A 82 -23.49 4.54 2.81
CA SER A 82 -22.88 5.86 2.97
C SER A 82 -21.36 5.77 3.10
N PHE A 83 -20.67 6.90 2.82
CA PHE A 83 -19.23 7.01 3.07
C PHE A 83 -18.90 6.96 4.57
N ASP A 84 -19.84 7.29 5.45
CA ASP A 84 -19.63 7.27 6.90
C ASP A 84 -19.18 5.90 7.42
N GLU A 85 -19.62 4.82 6.79
CA GLU A 85 -19.23 3.46 7.17
C GLU A 85 -17.72 3.23 6.96
N LEU A 86 -17.19 3.64 5.79
CA LEU A 86 -15.76 3.65 5.53
C LEU A 86 -15.04 4.69 6.39
N GLY A 87 -15.65 5.87 6.55
CA GLY A 87 -15.14 6.96 7.37
C GLY A 87 -14.84 6.53 8.82
N LEU A 88 -15.73 5.74 9.42
CA LEU A 88 -15.52 5.17 10.76
C LEU A 88 -14.36 4.18 10.82
N ARG A 89 -14.14 3.41 9.75
CA ARG A 89 -12.99 2.49 9.71
C ARG A 89 -11.69 3.26 9.59
N LEU A 90 -11.69 4.36 8.83
CA LEU A 90 -10.55 5.27 8.74
C LEU A 90 -10.27 5.93 10.09
N ASP A 91 -11.29 6.39 10.82
CA ASP A 91 -11.11 6.97 12.17
C ASP A 91 -10.52 5.95 13.16
N ALA A 92 -11.02 4.73 13.14
CA ALA A 92 -10.49 3.65 13.96
C ALA A 92 -9.04 3.30 13.57
N PHE A 93 -8.72 3.30 12.27
CA PHE A 93 -7.36 3.10 11.77
C PHE A 93 -6.43 4.23 12.24
N PHE A 94 -6.85 5.49 12.15
CA PHE A 94 -6.07 6.61 12.66
C PHE A 94 -5.82 6.49 14.17
N ALA A 95 -6.85 6.16 14.94
CA ALA A 95 -6.69 5.96 16.37
C ALA A 95 -5.68 4.85 16.67
N GLN A 96 -5.69 3.75 15.91
CA GLN A 96 -4.73 2.66 16.04
C GLN A 96 -3.31 3.10 15.63
N ALA A 97 -3.15 3.80 14.50
CA ALA A 97 -1.85 4.26 14.00
C ALA A 97 -1.21 5.31 14.93
N THR A 98 -2.02 6.27 15.43
CA THR A 98 -1.52 7.37 16.26
C THR A 98 -1.29 7.00 17.72
N ASN A 99 -1.77 5.86 18.19
CA ASN A 99 -1.54 5.33 19.54
C ASN A 99 -0.76 4.01 19.54
N GLY A 100 -0.43 3.49 18.37
CA GLY A 100 0.29 2.23 18.18
C GLY A 100 1.81 2.39 18.05
N PRO A 101 2.48 1.37 17.49
CA PRO A 101 3.93 1.35 17.34
C PRO A 101 4.53 2.53 16.57
N LEU A 102 3.80 3.10 15.59
CA LEU A 102 4.22 4.28 14.83
C LEU A 102 4.37 5.54 15.70
N ALA A 103 3.60 5.67 16.78
CA ALA A 103 3.67 6.81 17.69
C ALA A 103 4.85 6.74 18.66
N ALA A 104 5.40 5.56 18.89
CA ALA A 104 6.49 5.35 19.82
C ALA A 104 7.84 5.75 19.21
N LYS A 105 8.44 6.84 19.68
CA LYS A 105 9.75 7.32 19.19
C LYS A 105 10.84 6.27 19.26
N THR A 106 10.78 5.36 20.22
CA THR A 106 11.74 4.28 20.42
C THR A 106 11.75 3.26 19.28
N ASN A 107 10.69 3.20 18.48
CA ASN A 107 10.59 2.30 17.34
C ASN A 107 11.18 2.91 16.05
N TRP A 108 11.62 4.17 16.10
CA TRP A 108 12.23 4.84 14.95
C TRP A 108 13.75 4.79 15.03
N VAL A 109 14.36 4.33 13.96
CA VAL A 109 15.82 4.27 13.82
C VAL A 109 16.31 5.58 13.19
N GLY A 110 17.34 6.18 13.76
CA GLY A 110 17.84 7.49 13.34
C GLY A 110 16.88 8.61 13.75
N ASN A 111 16.40 9.38 12.81
CA ASN A 111 15.48 10.47 13.07
C ASN A 111 14.04 9.95 13.14
N ALA A 112 13.36 10.26 14.24
CA ALA A 112 11.91 10.07 14.31
C ALA A 112 11.19 11.18 13.52
N PRO A 113 9.99 10.88 12.97
CA PRO A 113 9.20 11.90 12.30
C PRO A 113 8.81 13.03 13.24
N ARG A 114 8.49 14.19 12.70
CA ARG A 114 7.95 15.32 13.46
C ARG A 114 6.60 14.92 14.06
N THR A 115 6.59 14.43 15.28
CA THR A 115 5.45 13.74 15.90
C THR A 115 4.15 14.52 15.78
N GLY A 116 4.15 15.84 16.05
CA GLY A 116 2.94 16.66 15.96
C GLY A 116 2.38 16.78 14.54
N ALA A 117 3.24 16.77 13.51
CA ALA A 117 2.83 16.81 12.10
C ALA A 117 2.53 15.41 11.56
N PHE A 118 3.40 14.45 11.84
CA PHE A 118 3.26 13.07 11.34
C PHE A 118 2.00 12.39 11.87
N LEU A 119 1.67 12.58 13.14
CA LEU A 119 0.47 12.00 13.77
C LEU A 119 -0.80 12.86 13.62
N ASN A 120 -0.72 14.03 12.99
CA ASN A 120 -1.89 14.87 12.74
C ASN A 120 -2.74 14.29 11.61
N VAL A 121 -3.91 13.78 11.94
CA VAL A 121 -4.85 13.17 10.99
C VAL A 121 -5.67 14.18 10.18
N ALA A 122 -5.64 15.46 10.54
CA ALA A 122 -6.44 16.53 9.92
C ALA A 122 -5.75 17.19 8.71
N LYS A 123 -4.78 16.52 8.07
CA LYS A 123 -4.08 17.05 6.89
C LYS A 123 -5.06 17.34 5.75
N ASN A 124 -5.03 18.56 5.25
CA ASN A 124 -5.78 18.95 4.08
C ASN A 124 -4.90 18.84 2.82
N TRP A 125 -5.15 17.83 2.01
CA TRP A 125 -4.40 17.59 0.77
C TRP A 125 -4.64 18.63 -0.34
N PHE A 126 -5.68 19.44 -0.21
CA PHE A 126 -6.07 20.45 -1.19
C PHE A 126 -5.69 21.87 -0.77
N ALA A 127 -5.04 22.04 0.40
CA ALA A 127 -4.44 23.27 0.85
C ALA A 127 -2.90 23.19 0.80
N PRO A 128 -2.19 24.32 0.90
CA PRO A 128 -0.73 24.31 1.09
C PRO A 128 -0.35 23.36 2.23
N ALA A 129 0.66 22.53 1.99
CA ALA A 129 1.01 21.44 2.89
C ALA A 129 1.55 21.95 4.22
N GLU A 130 0.67 22.10 5.22
CA GLU A 130 1.07 22.34 6.62
C GLU A 130 1.73 21.11 7.24
N ILE A 131 1.36 19.92 6.73
CA ILE A 131 1.90 18.64 7.17
C ILE A 131 2.65 18.03 6.00
N PRO A 132 3.98 17.95 6.04
CA PRO A 132 4.77 17.34 4.99
C PRO A 132 4.50 15.83 4.92
N PHE A 133 4.67 15.26 3.73
CA PHE A 133 4.71 13.83 3.56
C PHE A 133 6.07 13.32 4.08
N GLU A 134 6.05 12.46 5.08
CA GLU A 134 7.23 11.81 5.67
C GLU A 134 7.18 10.32 5.39
N PRO A 135 7.64 9.87 4.18
CA PRO A 135 7.63 8.46 3.82
C PRO A 135 8.61 7.66 4.66
N PHE A 136 8.27 6.43 4.94
CA PHE A 136 9.05 5.56 5.79
C PHE A 136 9.05 4.11 5.29
N VAL A 137 9.94 3.32 5.83
CA VAL A 137 10.01 1.87 5.68
C VAL A 137 9.87 1.19 7.03
N GLU A 138 9.43 -0.06 7.01
CA GLU A 138 9.16 -0.89 8.18
C GLU A 138 10.10 -2.10 8.20
N LYS A 139 10.59 -2.48 9.38
CA LYS A 139 11.21 -3.76 9.67
C LYS A 139 10.26 -4.61 10.49
N LEU A 140 10.08 -5.87 10.11
CA LEU A 140 9.29 -6.86 10.82
C LEU A 140 10.07 -8.17 10.90
N VAL A 141 10.49 -8.57 12.09
CA VAL A 141 11.17 -9.84 12.33
C VAL A 141 10.21 -10.80 12.98
N LEU A 142 10.00 -11.95 12.35
CA LEU A 142 9.06 -12.98 12.76
C LEU A 142 9.79 -14.25 13.21
N PRO A 143 9.13 -15.10 14.01
CA PRO A 143 9.64 -16.44 14.31
C PRO A 143 9.88 -17.25 13.02
N PRO A 144 10.82 -18.22 13.04
CA PRO A 144 11.08 -19.07 11.89
C PRO A 144 9.92 -20.03 11.54
N THR A 145 8.92 -20.16 12.38
CA THR A 145 7.68 -20.91 12.12
C THR A 145 6.63 -20.09 11.37
N ALA A 146 6.85 -18.79 11.21
CA ALA A 146 5.85 -17.89 10.66
C ALA A 146 5.53 -18.19 9.20
N LYS A 147 4.27 -17.96 8.87
CA LYS A 147 3.69 -17.99 7.52
C LYS A 147 3.24 -16.58 7.17
N VAL A 148 3.52 -16.14 5.97
CA VAL A 148 3.13 -14.81 5.50
C VAL A 148 2.33 -14.94 4.23
N HIS A 149 1.03 -14.62 4.30
CA HIS A 149 0.22 -14.48 3.11
C HIS A 149 0.53 -13.15 2.43
N LEU A 150 0.81 -13.19 1.12
CA LEU A 150 1.16 -12.04 0.31
C LEU A 150 0.11 -11.81 -0.77
N GLN A 151 -0.30 -10.56 -0.96
CA GLN A 151 -1.22 -10.17 -2.02
C GLN A 151 -0.65 -8.99 -2.80
N GLY A 152 -0.67 -9.09 -4.13
CA GLY A 152 -0.31 -8.00 -5.05
C GLY A 152 -1.46 -7.02 -5.28
N ASP A 153 -1.45 -6.37 -6.46
CA ASP A 153 -2.37 -5.30 -6.83
C ASP A 153 -3.84 -5.76 -6.83
N LEU A 154 -4.69 -4.95 -6.21
CA LEU A 154 -6.13 -5.19 -6.16
C LEU A 154 -6.91 -4.34 -7.16
N HIS A 155 -6.53 -3.08 -7.36
CA HIS A 155 -7.16 -2.17 -8.31
C HIS A 155 -8.70 -2.20 -8.30
N GLY A 156 -9.29 -2.11 -7.09
CA GLY A 156 -10.74 -2.12 -6.93
C GLY A 156 -11.42 -3.45 -7.31
N ASP A 157 -10.72 -4.58 -7.25
CA ASP A 157 -11.28 -5.91 -7.45
C ASP A 157 -11.69 -6.56 -6.12
N ILE A 158 -12.90 -6.26 -5.68
CA ILE A 158 -13.46 -6.81 -4.45
C ILE A 158 -13.74 -8.31 -4.55
N HIS A 159 -14.09 -8.81 -5.73
CA HIS A 159 -14.43 -10.23 -5.90
C HIS A 159 -13.23 -11.13 -5.68
N SER A 160 -12.09 -10.77 -6.24
CA SER A 160 -10.84 -11.52 -6.06
C SER A 160 -10.32 -11.44 -4.64
N LEU A 161 -10.36 -10.25 -4.01
CA LEU A 161 -10.00 -10.09 -2.60
C LEU A 161 -10.82 -11.02 -1.71
N LEU A 162 -12.14 -11.02 -1.86
CA LEU A 162 -13.03 -11.87 -1.06
C LEU A 162 -12.89 -13.36 -1.38
N ALA A 163 -12.55 -13.73 -2.62
CA ALA A 163 -12.26 -15.12 -2.98
C ALA A 163 -11.01 -15.63 -2.24
N VAL A 164 -9.93 -14.84 -2.21
CA VAL A 164 -8.71 -15.18 -1.47
C VAL A 164 -8.95 -15.23 0.04
N LEU A 165 -9.61 -14.22 0.62
CA LEU A 165 -9.94 -14.24 2.05
C LEU A 165 -10.91 -15.38 2.40
N GLY A 166 -11.84 -15.71 1.50
CA GLY A 166 -12.74 -16.87 1.61
C GLY A 166 -11.96 -18.18 1.63
N ARG A 167 -10.93 -18.34 0.79
CA ARG A 167 -10.03 -19.48 0.80
C ARG A 167 -9.29 -19.60 2.14
N LEU A 168 -8.73 -18.52 2.66
CA LEU A 168 -8.06 -18.52 3.96
C LEU A 168 -9.01 -18.85 5.12
N ASN A 169 -10.30 -18.46 5.03
CA ASN A 169 -11.33 -18.87 5.96
C ASN A 169 -11.64 -20.37 5.87
N GLN A 170 -11.74 -20.93 4.65
CA GLN A 170 -11.95 -22.36 4.42
C GLN A 170 -10.78 -23.21 4.94
N ASP A 171 -9.56 -22.72 4.82
CA ASP A 171 -8.36 -23.36 5.35
C ASP A 171 -8.27 -23.25 6.89
N GLY A 172 -9.19 -22.52 7.53
CA GLY A 172 -9.25 -22.36 8.98
C GLY A 172 -8.20 -21.41 9.56
N VAL A 173 -7.39 -20.75 8.71
CA VAL A 173 -6.36 -19.80 9.15
C VAL A 173 -6.92 -18.41 9.46
N LEU A 174 -8.10 -18.09 8.89
CA LEU A 174 -8.95 -16.96 9.28
C LEU A 174 -10.27 -17.45 9.86
N ASN A 175 -10.89 -16.64 10.71
CA ASN A 175 -12.30 -16.74 11.09
C ASN A 175 -12.95 -15.37 10.88
N GLY A 176 -13.65 -15.25 9.75
CA GLY A 176 -14.16 -13.95 9.33
C GLY A 176 -13.00 -13.01 9.00
N PHE A 177 -12.95 -11.88 9.70
CA PHE A 177 -11.87 -10.91 9.59
C PHE A 177 -10.73 -11.14 10.60
N THR A 178 -10.78 -12.18 11.42
CA THR A 178 -9.79 -12.43 12.48
C THR A 178 -8.81 -13.53 12.07
N VAL A 179 -7.52 -13.26 12.17
CA VAL A 179 -6.45 -14.26 11.99
C VAL A 179 -6.48 -15.24 13.17
N ARG A 180 -6.68 -16.51 12.87
CA ARG A 180 -6.74 -17.63 13.84
C ARG A 180 -5.41 -18.33 14.02
N ASP A 181 -4.71 -18.58 12.91
CA ASP A 181 -3.38 -19.20 12.96
C ASP A 181 -2.39 -18.25 13.65
N PRO A 182 -1.80 -18.64 14.80
CA PRO A 182 -0.89 -17.77 15.54
C PRO A 182 0.38 -17.41 14.77
N ASP A 183 0.76 -18.21 13.81
CA ASP A 183 1.96 -17.99 12.98
C ASP A 183 1.66 -17.24 11.69
N LEU A 184 0.38 -16.94 11.37
CA LEU A 184 0.02 -16.28 10.12
C LEU A 184 0.11 -14.75 10.23
N HIS A 185 0.82 -14.14 9.29
CA HIS A 185 0.76 -12.73 8.94
C HIS A 185 0.19 -12.53 7.55
N VAL A 186 -0.42 -11.38 7.29
CA VAL A 186 -1.00 -11.04 5.97
C VAL A 186 -0.43 -9.69 5.54
N ILE A 187 0.17 -9.62 4.37
CA ILE A 187 0.79 -8.41 3.84
C ILE A 187 0.24 -8.13 2.45
N PHE A 188 -0.29 -6.92 2.27
CA PHE A 188 -0.75 -6.40 1.00
C PHE A 188 0.28 -5.42 0.46
N LEU A 189 0.62 -5.52 -0.84
CA LEU A 189 1.75 -4.82 -1.43
C LEU A 189 1.38 -3.53 -2.19
N GLY A 190 0.21 -2.94 -1.90
CA GLY A 190 -0.20 -1.67 -2.51
C GLY A 190 -1.15 -1.81 -3.70
N ASP A 191 -1.50 -0.66 -4.27
CA ASP A 191 -2.44 -0.48 -5.39
C ASP A 191 -3.82 -1.09 -5.10
N TYR A 192 -4.43 -0.60 -4.04
CA TYR A 192 -5.73 -1.09 -3.56
C TYR A 192 -6.89 -0.59 -4.39
N THR A 193 -6.78 0.65 -4.88
CA THR A 193 -7.83 1.38 -5.58
C THR A 193 -7.45 1.70 -7.03
N ASP A 194 -8.22 2.54 -7.70
CA ASP A 194 -8.07 2.88 -9.11
C ASP A 194 -8.39 1.75 -10.09
N ARG A 195 -8.67 2.10 -11.33
CA ARG A 195 -8.90 1.18 -12.46
C ARG A 195 -10.18 0.35 -12.36
N GLY A 196 -10.52 -0.17 -11.19
CA GLY A 196 -11.79 -0.84 -10.89
C GLY A 196 -12.81 0.11 -10.25
N MET A 197 -14.04 -0.40 -10.03
CA MET A 197 -15.17 0.38 -9.51
C MET A 197 -15.53 0.03 -8.05
N PHE A 198 -14.67 -0.74 -7.37
CA PHE A 198 -14.93 -1.19 -6.00
C PHE A 198 -13.77 -0.87 -5.05
N GLY A 199 -13.06 0.25 -5.29
CA GLY A 199 -11.96 0.70 -4.45
C GLY A 199 -12.41 1.01 -3.02
N THR A 200 -13.61 1.58 -2.83
CA THR A 200 -14.16 1.85 -1.50
C THR A 200 -14.48 0.57 -0.73
N GLU A 201 -15.01 -0.46 -1.38
CA GLU A 201 -15.28 -1.77 -0.79
C GLU A 201 -13.99 -2.54 -0.48
N VAL A 202 -12.98 -2.42 -1.33
CA VAL A 202 -11.63 -2.98 -1.08
C VAL A 202 -11.03 -2.33 0.17
N LEU A 203 -10.99 -1.00 0.25
CA LEU A 203 -10.47 -0.29 1.43
C LEU A 203 -11.22 -0.65 2.71
N TYR A 204 -12.55 -0.72 2.66
CA TYR A 204 -13.35 -1.14 3.80
C TYR A 204 -12.97 -2.54 4.27
N THR A 205 -12.82 -3.49 3.34
CA THR A 205 -12.43 -4.87 3.64
C THR A 205 -11.04 -4.95 4.28
N LEU A 206 -10.06 -4.24 3.69
CA LEU A 206 -8.68 -4.21 4.19
C LEU A 206 -8.59 -3.56 5.56
N LEU A 207 -9.29 -2.44 5.78
CA LEU A 207 -9.31 -1.77 7.08
C LEU A 207 -9.99 -2.64 8.15
N ARG A 208 -11.08 -3.36 7.81
CA ARG A 208 -11.70 -4.32 8.72
C ARG A 208 -10.73 -5.41 9.15
N LEU A 209 -10.02 -5.99 8.17
CA LEU A 209 -9.02 -7.03 8.44
C LEU A 209 -7.85 -6.49 9.28
N ARG A 210 -7.35 -5.29 8.95
CA ARG A 210 -6.25 -4.62 9.68
C ARG A 210 -6.64 -4.28 11.11
N LEU A 211 -7.82 -3.73 11.32
CA LEU A 211 -8.30 -3.32 12.65
C LEU A 211 -8.52 -4.52 13.59
N ALA A 212 -8.97 -5.64 13.05
CA ALA A 212 -9.12 -6.88 13.80
C ALA A 212 -7.78 -7.55 14.13
N ASN A 213 -6.69 -7.22 13.41
CA ASN A 213 -5.39 -7.89 13.53
C ASN A 213 -4.23 -6.89 13.41
N PRO A 214 -4.09 -5.94 14.34
CA PRO A 214 -3.15 -4.83 14.22
C PRO A 214 -1.68 -5.24 14.09
N ASP A 215 -1.31 -6.36 14.69
CA ASP A 215 0.08 -6.83 14.68
C ASP A 215 0.37 -7.87 13.59
N ARG A 216 -0.63 -8.24 12.79
CA ARG A 216 -0.55 -9.36 11.84
C ARG A 216 -0.92 -9.00 10.41
N VAL A 217 -1.60 -7.89 10.20
CA VAL A 217 -2.01 -7.43 8.87
C VAL A 217 -1.29 -6.13 8.56
N HIS A 218 -0.51 -6.12 7.49
CA HIS A 218 0.30 -4.98 7.07
C HIS A 218 -0.13 -4.51 5.68
N LEU A 219 -0.20 -3.20 5.50
CA LEU A 219 -0.57 -2.56 4.24
C LEU A 219 0.63 -1.73 3.77
N VAL A 220 1.28 -2.16 2.69
CA VAL A 220 2.38 -1.44 2.05
C VAL A 220 1.81 -0.41 1.07
N ARG A 221 2.47 0.72 0.90
CA ARG A 221 2.05 1.78 -0.01
C ARG A 221 2.44 1.46 -1.45
N GLY A 222 1.47 1.46 -2.36
CA GLY A 222 1.70 1.43 -3.80
C GLY A 222 1.79 2.83 -4.39
N ASN A 223 2.04 2.93 -5.70
CA ASN A 223 2.11 4.21 -6.38
C ASN A 223 0.72 4.82 -6.59
N HIS A 224 -0.34 4.02 -6.62
CA HIS A 224 -1.72 4.51 -6.70
C HIS A 224 -2.26 5.05 -5.37
N GLU A 225 -1.57 4.88 -4.26
CA GLU A 225 -1.88 5.54 -3.00
C GLU A 225 -1.37 7.00 -3.00
N ASP A 226 -1.66 7.74 -4.09
CA ASP A 226 -1.21 9.11 -4.36
C ASP A 226 -2.33 9.97 -4.96
N LEU A 227 -2.38 11.26 -4.59
CA LEU A 227 -3.43 12.19 -5.04
C LEU A 227 -3.51 12.30 -6.57
N SER A 228 -2.36 12.40 -7.24
CA SER A 228 -2.31 12.60 -8.69
C SER A 228 -2.83 11.36 -9.43
N LEU A 229 -2.56 10.18 -8.89
CA LEU A 229 -2.95 8.91 -9.48
C LEU A 229 -4.43 8.60 -9.24
N ILE A 230 -4.95 8.76 -8.03
CA ILE A 230 -6.39 8.57 -7.77
C ILE A 230 -7.27 9.56 -8.54
N ALA A 231 -6.75 10.76 -8.83
CA ALA A 231 -7.45 11.73 -9.66
C ALA A 231 -7.44 11.33 -11.14
N ARG A 232 -6.34 10.75 -11.62
CA ARG A 232 -6.13 10.37 -13.02
C ARG A 232 -6.78 9.03 -13.38
N TYR A 233 -6.75 8.05 -12.47
CA TYR A 233 -7.04 6.65 -12.79
C TYR A 233 -8.37 6.14 -12.24
N GLY A 234 -9.19 7.02 -11.66
CA GLY A 234 -10.61 6.77 -11.51
C GLY A 234 -11.14 6.68 -10.09
N PHE A 235 -10.34 6.45 -9.07
CA PHE A 235 -10.85 6.28 -7.71
C PHE A 235 -11.54 7.53 -7.15
N LEU A 236 -11.01 8.72 -7.46
CA LEU A 236 -11.67 9.97 -7.08
C LEU A 236 -13.06 10.13 -7.74
N ALA A 237 -13.18 9.71 -9.00
CA ALA A 237 -14.46 9.72 -9.73
C ALA A 237 -15.42 8.63 -9.21
N GLU A 238 -14.91 7.43 -8.89
CA GLU A 238 -15.66 6.34 -8.25
C GLU A 238 -16.30 6.83 -6.94
N GLY A 239 -15.51 7.34 -6.02
CA GLY A 239 -15.98 7.77 -4.72
C GLY A 239 -16.99 8.91 -4.79
N ARG A 240 -16.72 9.92 -5.62
CA ARG A 240 -17.65 11.03 -5.87
C ARG A 240 -18.95 10.56 -6.52
N GLY A 241 -18.88 9.61 -7.44
CA GLY A 241 -20.05 9.05 -8.10
C GLY A 241 -20.93 8.21 -7.18
N LYS A 242 -20.33 7.45 -6.25
CA LYS A 242 -21.05 6.65 -5.26
C LYS A 242 -21.66 7.49 -4.14
N TYR A 243 -20.89 8.41 -3.56
CA TYR A 243 -21.22 9.10 -2.31
C TYR A 243 -21.38 10.63 -2.44
N GLY A 244 -21.19 11.18 -3.64
CA GLY A 244 -21.35 12.61 -3.88
C GLY A 244 -20.39 13.45 -3.02
N ARG A 245 -20.96 14.46 -2.35
CA ARG A 245 -20.19 15.38 -1.49
C ARG A 245 -19.72 14.76 -0.17
N ALA A 246 -20.31 13.63 0.23
CA ALA A 246 -19.90 12.93 1.45
C ALA A 246 -18.56 12.19 1.29
N PHE A 247 -18.10 11.96 0.04
CA PHE A 247 -16.83 11.30 -0.21
C PHE A 247 -15.65 12.16 0.24
N ASP A 248 -14.94 11.72 1.27
CA ASP A 248 -13.76 12.40 1.83
C ASP A 248 -12.46 11.75 1.31
N ALA A 249 -12.02 12.19 0.13
CA ALA A 249 -10.77 11.75 -0.47
C ALA A 249 -9.54 12.18 0.37
N ALA A 250 -9.60 13.33 1.06
CA ALA A 250 -8.49 13.80 1.88
C ALA A 250 -8.23 12.86 3.06
N LYS A 251 -9.29 12.34 3.67
CA LYS A 251 -9.21 11.36 4.75
C LYS A 251 -8.58 10.04 4.29
N ILE A 252 -8.93 9.56 3.10
CA ILE A 252 -8.34 8.36 2.51
C ILE A 252 -6.85 8.58 2.21
N LEU A 253 -6.51 9.68 1.54
CA LEU A 253 -5.12 10.03 1.23
C LEU A 253 -4.28 10.16 2.51
N ARG A 254 -4.87 10.68 3.58
CA ARG A 254 -4.18 10.74 4.87
C ARG A 254 -3.90 9.35 5.44
N ALA A 255 -4.83 8.40 5.29
CA ALA A 255 -4.58 7.03 5.71
C ALA A 255 -3.40 6.38 4.96
N TYR A 256 -3.25 6.69 3.67
CA TYR A 256 -2.12 6.22 2.87
C TYR A 256 -0.75 6.70 3.36
N ASP A 257 -0.67 7.85 4.03
CA ASP A 257 0.58 8.35 4.62
C ASP A 257 1.08 7.50 5.79
N PHE A 258 0.22 6.65 6.37
CA PHE A 258 0.59 5.71 7.43
C PHE A 258 0.97 4.33 6.91
N PHE A 259 1.04 4.12 5.60
CA PHE A 259 1.52 2.89 4.99
C PHE A 259 3.02 3.01 4.67
N PRO A 260 3.86 2.04 5.08
CA PRO A 260 5.27 2.03 4.72
C PRO A 260 5.45 1.86 3.20
N CYS A 261 6.47 2.52 2.62
CA CYS A 261 6.82 2.37 1.20
C CYS A 261 7.46 1.01 0.89
N ALA A 262 8.08 0.40 1.89
CA ALA A 262 8.58 -0.97 1.84
C ALA A 262 8.58 -1.58 3.24
N LEU A 263 8.51 -2.91 3.31
CA LEU A 263 8.60 -3.70 4.52
C LEU A 263 9.74 -4.70 4.37
N TYR A 264 10.69 -4.67 5.29
CA TYR A 264 11.74 -5.67 5.39
C TYR A 264 11.30 -6.77 6.33
N LEU A 265 10.87 -7.89 5.75
CA LEU A 265 10.43 -9.08 6.46
C LEU A 265 11.62 -9.96 6.79
N GLY A 266 11.84 -10.27 8.05
CA GLY A 266 12.97 -11.05 8.50
C GLY A 266 12.64 -12.21 9.42
N SER A 267 13.59 -13.15 9.51
CA SER A 267 13.68 -14.13 10.59
C SER A 267 15.16 -14.30 10.94
N GLY A 268 15.49 -14.04 12.21
CA GLY A 268 16.90 -13.91 12.61
C GLY A 268 17.57 -12.74 11.88
N THR A 269 18.63 -13.03 11.15
CA THR A 269 19.40 -12.05 10.34
C THR A 269 19.07 -12.09 8.85
N ASN A 270 18.16 -12.97 8.43
CA ASN A 270 17.75 -13.14 7.05
C ASN A 270 16.53 -12.27 6.73
N PHE A 271 16.58 -11.48 5.66
CA PHE A 271 15.53 -10.56 5.26
C PHE A 271 15.15 -10.70 3.80
N LEU A 272 13.88 -10.40 3.50
CA LEU A 272 13.36 -10.08 2.17
C LEU A 272 12.85 -8.64 2.17
N GLN A 273 13.05 -7.93 1.08
CA GLN A 273 12.38 -6.68 0.82
C GLN A 273 11.00 -6.95 0.21
N LEU A 274 9.96 -6.47 0.85
CA LEU A 274 8.58 -6.47 0.34
C LEU A 274 8.22 -5.03 -0.02
N CYS A 275 7.83 -4.80 -1.26
CA CYS A 275 7.46 -3.46 -1.74
C CYS A 275 6.46 -3.56 -2.88
N HIS A 276 5.89 -2.43 -3.28
CA HIS A 276 4.99 -2.41 -4.42
C HIS A 276 5.78 -2.44 -5.74
N GLY A 277 6.66 -1.45 -5.94
CA GLY A 277 7.49 -1.30 -7.14
C GLY A 277 8.80 -2.09 -7.05
N GLY A 278 9.90 -1.40 -6.87
CA GLY A 278 11.22 -2.03 -6.90
C GLY A 278 12.15 -1.60 -5.77
N MET A 279 13.40 -1.42 -6.10
CA MET A 279 14.44 -1.01 -5.15
C MET A 279 14.59 0.50 -5.13
N GLU A 280 15.03 1.03 -3.98
CA GLU A 280 15.36 2.45 -3.83
C GLU A 280 16.86 2.59 -3.61
N PRO A 281 17.62 2.97 -4.66
CA PRO A 281 19.07 3.04 -4.56
C PRO A 281 19.57 4.17 -3.65
N GLY A 282 18.73 5.17 -3.40
CA GLY A 282 19.03 6.29 -2.50
C GLY A 282 18.85 5.97 -1.01
N PHE A 283 18.48 4.74 -0.65
CA PHE A 283 18.23 4.32 0.73
C PHE A 283 19.13 3.15 1.13
N ASN A 284 19.83 3.32 2.27
CA ASN A 284 20.58 2.24 2.89
C ASN A 284 19.79 1.64 4.07
N PRO A 285 19.27 0.41 3.97
CA PRO A 285 18.47 -0.21 5.03
C PRO A 285 19.31 -0.77 6.19
N ALA A 286 20.62 -0.87 6.08
CA ALA A 286 21.46 -1.51 7.09
C ALA A 286 21.27 -0.99 8.53
N PRO A 287 21.12 0.33 8.79
CA PRO A 287 20.84 0.81 10.14
C PRO A 287 19.51 0.29 10.69
N LEU A 288 18.47 0.21 9.85
CA LEU A 288 17.15 -0.34 10.21
C LEU A 288 17.26 -1.84 10.50
N LEU A 289 17.86 -2.61 9.60
CA LEU A 289 17.93 -4.08 9.71
C LEU A 289 18.73 -4.53 10.93
N ASN A 290 19.81 -3.82 11.25
CA ASN A 290 20.68 -4.12 12.41
C ASN A 290 20.21 -3.45 13.71
N SER A 291 19.09 -2.69 13.71
CA SER A 291 18.53 -2.11 14.92
C SER A 291 18.00 -3.19 15.87
N PRO A 292 18.03 -2.96 17.20
CA PRO A 292 17.40 -3.88 18.14
C PRO A 292 15.87 -3.94 17.95
N GLY A 293 15.28 -5.02 18.44
CA GLY A 293 13.83 -5.23 18.38
C GLY A 293 13.34 -5.86 17.07
N THR A 294 12.16 -6.43 17.16
CA THR A 294 11.51 -7.18 16.07
C THR A 294 10.69 -6.28 15.13
N HIS A 295 10.36 -5.07 15.58
CA HIS A 295 9.56 -4.11 14.83
C HIS A 295 10.18 -2.72 14.93
N ALA A 296 10.50 -2.10 13.81
CA ALA A 296 11.11 -0.78 13.76
C ALA A 296 10.78 -0.06 12.45
N TYR A 297 10.95 1.25 12.45
CA TYR A 297 10.69 2.14 11.31
C TYR A 297 11.91 3.01 11.02
N HIS A 298 12.03 3.44 9.78
CA HIS A 298 13.05 4.40 9.35
C HIS A 298 12.46 5.38 8.32
N LEU A 299 12.66 6.68 8.54
CA LEU A 299 12.28 7.70 7.56
C LEU A 299 13.15 7.59 6.31
N LEU A 300 12.53 7.71 5.14
CA LEU A 300 13.27 7.72 3.87
C LEU A 300 14.04 9.04 3.66
N GLY A 301 13.58 10.13 4.26
CA GLY A 301 14.23 11.43 4.12
C GLY A 301 14.37 11.87 2.66
N SER A 302 15.47 12.54 2.32
CA SER A 302 15.79 12.86 0.92
C SER A 302 16.40 11.66 0.23
N LEU A 303 15.80 11.23 -0.88
CA LEU A 303 16.29 10.14 -1.72
C LEU A 303 17.00 10.71 -2.93
N ARG A 304 18.27 10.36 -3.12
CA ARG A 304 19.15 10.91 -4.16
C ARG A 304 19.38 9.90 -5.29
N GLN A 305 18.35 9.64 -6.08
CA GLN A 305 18.43 8.66 -7.20
C GLN A 305 19.44 9.08 -8.29
N ALA A 306 19.55 10.38 -8.54
CA ALA A 306 20.53 10.91 -9.51
C ALA A 306 21.98 10.62 -9.11
N THR A 307 22.29 10.50 -7.81
CA THR A 307 23.61 10.12 -7.31
C THR A 307 23.97 8.70 -7.72
N PHE A 308 23.04 7.76 -7.56
CA PHE A 308 23.21 6.36 -7.96
C PHE A 308 23.55 6.23 -9.45
N VAL A 309 22.78 6.91 -10.30
CA VAL A 309 23.02 6.91 -11.76
C VAL A 309 24.39 7.49 -12.10
N ARG A 310 24.81 8.54 -11.43
CA ARG A 310 26.13 9.17 -11.64
C ARG A 310 27.27 8.28 -11.19
N GLU A 311 27.10 7.52 -10.12
CA GLU A 311 28.10 6.62 -9.57
C GLU A 311 28.23 5.31 -10.38
N HIS A 312 27.20 4.97 -11.14
CA HIS A 312 27.14 3.74 -11.93
C HIS A 312 26.81 3.98 -13.41
N PRO A 313 27.53 4.90 -14.11
CA PRO A 313 27.21 5.25 -15.50
C PRO A 313 27.35 4.06 -16.47
N GLN A 314 28.18 3.06 -16.10
CA GLN A 314 28.37 1.85 -16.90
C GLN A 314 27.12 0.99 -17.02
N TRP A 315 26.13 1.16 -16.14
CA TRP A 315 24.90 0.37 -16.17
C TRP A 315 23.85 0.94 -17.10
N LEU A 316 23.92 2.24 -17.43
CA LEU A 316 23.00 2.88 -18.36
C LEU A 316 23.28 2.59 -19.84
N GLY A 317 24.32 1.83 -20.14
CA GLY A 317 24.75 1.54 -21.50
C GLY A 317 25.42 2.73 -22.19
N ALA A 318 25.64 2.62 -23.51
CA ALA A 318 26.29 3.65 -24.33
C ALA A 318 25.35 4.83 -24.65
N ASP A 319 24.09 4.75 -24.31
CA ASP A 319 23.08 5.76 -24.63
C ASP A 319 23.17 6.92 -23.63
N ARG A 320 23.96 7.93 -24.01
CA ARG A 320 24.13 9.17 -23.23
C ARG A 320 22.83 9.97 -23.11
N ASP A 321 21.90 9.80 -24.03
CA ASP A 321 20.61 10.48 -24.01
C ASP A 321 19.71 9.89 -22.95
N SER A 322 19.78 8.57 -22.68
CA SER A 322 19.08 7.94 -21.57
C SER A 322 19.51 8.49 -20.21
N ALA A 323 20.79 8.82 -20.04
CA ALA A 323 21.29 9.42 -18.79
C ALA A 323 20.81 10.86 -18.59
N ALA A 324 20.65 11.64 -19.67
CA ALA A 324 20.11 12.99 -19.63
C ALA A 324 18.59 12.96 -19.32
N VAL A 325 17.85 12.06 -19.97
CA VAL A 325 16.43 11.84 -19.75
C VAL A 325 16.18 11.34 -18.31
N ALA A 326 17.00 10.41 -17.80
CA ALA A 326 16.94 9.98 -16.42
C ALA A 326 17.12 11.14 -15.43
N LYS A 327 18.01 12.09 -15.72
CA LYS A 327 18.24 13.29 -14.91
C LYS A 327 17.04 14.22 -14.83
N GLU A 328 16.25 14.34 -15.90
CA GLU A 328 15.08 15.22 -15.96
C GLU A 328 13.83 14.56 -15.39
N GLN A 329 13.66 13.27 -15.56
CA GLN A 329 12.45 12.54 -15.19
C GLN A 329 12.51 11.93 -13.79
N PHE A 330 13.70 11.55 -13.28
CA PHE A 330 13.88 11.06 -11.93
C PHE A 330 14.53 12.11 -11.06
N ARG A 331 13.70 13.02 -10.62
CA ARG A 331 14.10 13.98 -9.61
C ARG A 331 14.29 13.25 -8.29
N ASP A 332 15.34 13.64 -7.60
CA ASP A 332 15.48 13.25 -6.21
C ASP A 332 14.19 13.55 -5.44
N PHE A 333 13.75 12.62 -4.60
CA PHE A 333 12.63 12.86 -3.72
C PHE A 333 13.07 13.73 -2.54
N ILE A 334 12.38 14.85 -2.33
CA ILE A 334 12.56 15.75 -1.19
C ILE A 334 11.19 15.91 -0.53
N PRO A 335 10.99 15.44 0.72
CA PRO A 335 9.66 15.46 1.36
C PRO A 335 9.03 16.85 1.48
N GLU A 336 9.84 17.89 1.65
CA GLU A 336 9.40 19.29 1.84
C GLU A 336 9.00 19.97 0.53
N ALA A 337 9.43 19.42 -0.60
CA ALA A 337 9.08 19.87 -1.94
C ALA A 337 8.70 18.70 -2.81
N PRO A 338 7.60 17.98 -2.52
CA PRO A 338 7.20 16.80 -3.27
C PRO A 338 6.91 17.18 -4.71
N THR A 339 7.52 16.47 -5.65
CA THR A 339 7.10 16.49 -7.05
C THR A 339 5.88 15.60 -7.21
N LEU A 340 4.94 15.98 -8.06
CA LEU A 340 3.77 15.15 -8.38
C LEU A 340 3.98 14.46 -9.73
N PRO A 341 3.77 13.13 -9.80
CA PRO A 341 3.52 12.17 -8.72
C PRO A 341 4.75 11.95 -7.83
N THR A 342 4.56 11.48 -6.61
CA THR A 342 5.66 11.13 -5.70
C THR A 342 6.43 9.94 -6.24
N VAL A 343 7.65 10.17 -6.72
CA VAL A 343 8.48 9.11 -7.31
C VAL A 343 9.47 8.59 -6.28
N ILE A 344 9.10 7.50 -5.63
CA ILE A 344 9.96 6.72 -4.71
C ILE A 344 10.16 5.34 -5.35
N GLY A 345 11.41 4.90 -5.48
CA GLY A 345 11.75 3.67 -6.19
C GLY A 345 11.05 2.43 -5.67
N PHE A 346 10.82 2.33 -4.36
CA PHE A 346 10.02 1.26 -3.75
C PHE A 346 8.59 1.14 -4.29
N MET A 347 8.02 2.23 -4.83
CA MET A 347 6.67 2.24 -5.38
C MET A 347 6.64 2.19 -6.91
N TRP A 348 7.73 2.58 -7.61
CA TRP A 348 7.72 2.81 -9.05
C TRP A 348 8.69 1.96 -9.86
N ASN A 349 9.87 1.61 -9.31
CA ASN A 349 10.90 0.96 -10.10
C ASN A 349 10.51 -0.46 -10.51
N ASP A 350 10.94 -0.88 -11.69
CA ASP A 350 10.67 -2.17 -12.27
C ASP A 350 11.94 -3.03 -12.39
N PHE A 351 11.78 -4.26 -12.88
CA PHE A 351 12.86 -5.21 -13.15
C PHE A 351 12.76 -5.75 -14.56
N THR A 352 13.91 -6.03 -15.19
CA THR A 352 13.96 -6.75 -16.45
C THR A 352 13.44 -8.19 -16.28
N VAL A 353 12.92 -8.76 -17.34
CA VAL A 353 12.36 -10.12 -17.33
C VAL A 353 13.44 -11.15 -17.64
N PHE A 354 14.29 -10.84 -18.61
CA PHE A 354 15.27 -11.76 -19.17
C PHE A 354 16.68 -11.48 -18.64
N ARG A 355 17.53 -12.52 -18.69
CA ARG A 355 18.92 -12.42 -18.20
C ARG A 355 19.82 -11.61 -19.13
N ASP A 356 19.51 -11.53 -20.40
CA ASP A 356 20.26 -10.84 -21.44
C ASP A 356 19.76 -9.41 -21.71
N GLU A 357 18.85 -8.91 -20.86
CA GLU A 357 18.45 -7.49 -20.90
C GLU A 357 19.48 -6.61 -20.16
N PRO A 358 19.50 -5.29 -20.41
CA PRO A 358 20.43 -4.36 -19.78
C PRO A 358 20.43 -4.47 -18.26
N ALA A 359 21.61 -4.28 -17.65
CA ALA A 359 21.78 -4.30 -16.20
C ALA A 359 20.96 -3.20 -15.50
N PHE A 360 20.74 -2.09 -16.20
CA PHE A 360 19.95 -0.96 -15.74
C PHE A 360 19.42 -0.18 -16.92
N ALA A 361 18.16 0.19 -16.90
CA ALA A 361 17.50 0.94 -17.95
C ALA A 361 16.57 1.99 -17.35
N HIS A 362 16.16 2.93 -18.19
CA HIS A 362 15.16 3.92 -17.88
C HIS A 362 13.88 3.64 -18.66
N ASN A 363 12.74 3.73 -18.00
CA ASN A 363 11.42 3.69 -18.63
C ASN A 363 10.65 4.96 -18.26
N PRO A 364 10.26 5.80 -19.24
CA PRO A 364 9.57 7.07 -18.99
C PRO A 364 8.29 6.92 -18.15
N ASP A 365 7.60 5.79 -18.27
CA ASP A 365 6.33 5.53 -17.61
C ASP A 365 6.47 4.78 -16.27
N ARG A 366 7.67 4.25 -15.97
CA ARG A 366 7.87 3.29 -14.88
C ARG A 366 9.06 3.61 -13.97
N ALA A 367 9.82 4.65 -14.22
CA ALA A 367 11.05 4.95 -13.53
C ALA A 367 12.24 4.03 -13.94
N PHE A 368 13.07 3.60 -13.00
CA PHE A 368 14.20 2.74 -13.33
C PHE A 368 13.77 1.27 -13.45
N VAL A 369 14.45 0.57 -14.38
CA VAL A 369 14.27 -0.86 -14.60
C VAL A 369 15.60 -1.56 -14.30
N TYR A 370 15.63 -2.39 -13.29
CA TYR A 370 16.83 -3.07 -12.81
C TYR A 370 16.98 -4.44 -13.47
N GLY A 371 18.14 -4.69 -14.04
CA GLY A 371 18.58 -6.03 -14.42
C GLY A 371 19.25 -6.78 -13.26
N GLN A 372 19.47 -8.06 -13.45
CA GLN A 372 20.04 -8.94 -12.42
C GLN A 372 21.34 -8.41 -11.80
N PRO A 373 22.33 -7.88 -12.56
CA PRO A 373 23.59 -7.37 -11.98
C PRO A 373 23.40 -6.19 -11.03
N ALA A 374 22.51 -5.25 -11.37
CA ALA A 374 22.19 -4.09 -10.55
C ALA A 374 21.50 -4.50 -9.25
N VAL A 375 20.54 -5.43 -9.32
CA VAL A 375 19.88 -5.99 -8.14
C VAL A 375 20.87 -6.67 -7.22
N ALA A 376 21.73 -7.53 -7.75
CA ALA A 376 22.77 -8.22 -6.96
C ALA A 376 23.71 -7.22 -6.28
N TYR A 377 24.02 -6.10 -6.92
CA TYR A 377 24.82 -5.04 -6.31
C TYR A 377 24.07 -4.37 -5.14
N VAL A 378 22.85 -3.91 -5.34
CA VAL A 378 22.07 -3.20 -4.31
C VAL A 378 21.79 -4.12 -3.11
N LEU A 379 21.44 -5.39 -3.34
CA LEU A 379 21.20 -6.35 -2.26
C LEU A 379 22.46 -6.60 -1.41
N ARG A 380 23.65 -6.69 -2.02
CA ARG A 380 24.91 -6.81 -1.26
C ARG A 380 25.20 -5.60 -0.38
N GLN A 381 24.79 -4.39 -0.81
CA GLN A 381 24.98 -3.18 -0.01
C GLN A 381 23.92 -3.05 1.10
N ALA A 382 22.77 -3.65 0.93
CA ALA A 382 21.63 -3.46 1.81
C ALA A 382 21.80 -4.07 3.22
N GLY A 383 22.56 -5.15 3.37
CA GLY A 383 22.60 -5.92 4.61
C GLY A 383 23.56 -5.38 5.68
N GLY A 384 24.70 -4.88 5.32
CA GLY A 384 25.76 -4.53 6.27
C GLY A 384 26.36 -5.75 6.99
N ALA A 385 26.91 -5.55 8.20
CA ALA A 385 27.71 -6.56 8.90
C ALA A 385 26.91 -7.67 9.59
N GLY A 386 25.59 -7.51 9.80
CA GLY A 386 24.81 -8.45 10.61
C GLY A 386 23.57 -9.01 9.93
N ALA A 387 22.89 -8.20 9.13
CA ALA A 387 21.67 -8.59 8.43
C ALA A 387 21.95 -8.83 6.94
N GLN A 388 21.18 -9.71 6.31
CA GLN A 388 21.30 -9.98 4.87
C GLN A 388 19.93 -9.88 4.21
N VAL A 389 19.85 -9.12 3.11
CA VAL A 389 18.66 -9.04 2.27
C VAL A 389 18.85 -9.99 1.08
N HIS A 390 18.10 -11.08 1.07
CA HIS A 390 18.26 -12.18 0.13
C HIS A 390 17.53 -12.00 -1.19
N GLY A 391 16.53 -11.10 -1.23
CA GLY A 391 15.73 -10.90 -2.45
C GLY A 391 14.59 -9.91 -2.26
N VAL A 392 13.79 -9.78 -3.29
CA VAL A 392 12.66 -8.86 -3.36
C VAL A 392 11.39 -9.61 -3.75
N ILE A 393 10.28 -9.35 -3.05
CA ILE A 393 8.94 -9.75 -3.50
C ILE A 393 8.13 -8.48 -3.70
N ARG A 394 7.51 -8.34 -4.86
CA ARG A 394 6.86 -7.10 -5.28
C ARG A 394 5.60 -7.35 -6.14
N ALA A 395 4.91 -6.28 -6.49
CA ALA A 395 3.70 -6.23 -7.30
C ALA A 395 3.89 -5.33 -8.55
N HIS A 396 3.02 -4.37 -8.87
CA HIS A 396 3.18 -3.24 -9.80
C HIS A 396 3.42 -3.56 -11.28
N GLN A 397 4.26 -4.54 -11.63
CA GLN A 397 4.74 -4.77 -13.01
C GLN A 397 3.72 -5.52 -13.84
N HIS A 398 2.65 -4.87 -14.18
CA HIS A 398 1.56 -5.36 -15.00
C HIS A 398 1.28 -4.44 -16.20
N SER A 399 0.48 -4.89 -17.16
CA SER A 399 0.08 -4.15 -18.35
C SER A 399 -1.33 -4.54 -18.79
N GLY A 400 -2.03 -3.61 -19.43
CA GLY A 400 -3.32 -3.87 -20.06
C GLY A 400 -3.25 -4.70 -21.35
N VAL A 401 -2.05 -4.99 -21.83
CA VAL A 401 -1.82 -5.83 -23.01
C VAL A 401 -0.91 -6.99 -22.64
N PRO A 402 -1.08 -8.18 -23.27
CA PRO A 402 -0.21 -9.31 -23.09
C PRO A 402 1.23 -8.96 -23.53
N ASN A 403 2.12 -8.76 -22.57
CA ASN A 403 3.54 -8.52 -22.76
C ASN A 403 4.35 -9.68 -22.17
N PRO A 404 5.68 -9.70 -22.27
CA PRO A 404 6.49 -10.78 -21.72
C PRO A 404 6.23 -11.04 -20.23
N MET A 405 6.09 -10.01 -19.40
CA MET A 405 5.81 -10.15 -17.97
C MET A 405 4.43 -10.77 -17.73
N MET A 406 3.38 -10.22 -18.34
CA MET A 406 2.01 -10.68 -18.13
C MET A 406 1.81 -12.13 -18.55
N ARG A 407 2.44 -12.56 -19.65
CA ARG A 407 2.41 -13.97 -20.08
C ARG A 407 3.05 -14.88 -19.04
N ARG A 408 4.15 -14.45 -18.41
CA ARG A 408 4.83 -15.21 -17.38
C ARG A 408 4.08 -15.27 -16.07
N LEU A 409 3.46 -14.19 -15.67
CA LEU A 409 2.56 -14.16 -14.50
C LEU A 409 1.42 -15.17 -14.71
N ALA A 410 0.75 -15.16 -15.86
CA ALA A 410 -0.29 -16.14 -16.20
C ALA A 410 0.25 -17.57 -16.14
N ALA A 411 1.38 -17.82 -16.81
CA ALA A 411 2.01 -19.14 -16.88
C ALA A 411 2.59 -19.62 -15.54
N SER A 412 2.77 -18.76 -14.55
CA SER A 412 3.33 -19.08 -13.23
C SER A 412 2.30 -19.06 -12.09
N SER A 413 1.02 -19.21 -12.41
CA SER A 413 -0.08 -19.14 -11.44
C SER A 413 -0.11 -17.82 -10.64
N GLY A 414 0.44 -16.74 -11.22
CA GLY A 414 0.42 -15.41 -10.64
C GLY A 414 1.62 -15.01 -9.76
N ALA A 415 2.68 -15.83 -9.69
CA ALA A 415 3.93 -15.46 -9.05
C ALA A 415 5.13 -15.84 -9.92
N PHE A 416 5.77 -14.86 -10.52
CA PHE A 416 6.87 -15.06 -11.46
C PHE A 416 8.21 -14.67 -10.82
N ARG A 417 9.20 -15.58 -10.92
CA ARG A 417 10.60 -15.30 -10.59
C ARG A 417 11.32 -14.76 -11.83
N HIS A 418 11.92 -13.57 -11.70
CA HIS A 418 12.73 -12.97 -12.75
C HIS A 418 14.00 -13.79 -13.03
N TRP A 419 14.58 -13.60 -14.19
CA TRP A 419 15.88 -14.13 -14.62
C TRP A 419 16.02 -15.64 -14.42
N GLN A 420 14.98 -16.39 -14.77
CA GLN A 420 15.07 -17.84 -14.71
C GLN A 420 16.16 -18.35 -15.66
N GLU A 421 16.71 -19.52 -15.35
CA GLU A 421 17.62 -20.21 -16.24
C GLU A 421 16.96 -20.35 -17.62
N ASN A 422 17.67 -20.12 -18.67
CA ASN A 422 17.18 -20.13 -20.05
C ASN A 422 16.15 -19.02 -20.42
N ALA A 423 15.81 -18.11 -19.53
CA ALA A 423 14.96 -16.97 -19.84
C ALA A 423 15.77 -15.86 -20.52
N THR A 424 15.80 -15.89 -21.86
CA THR A 424 16.43 -14.89 -22.72
C THR A 424 15.41 -14.29 -23.69
N VAL A 425 15.70 -13.11 -24.24
CA VAL A 425 14.86 -12.48 -25.25
C VAL A 425 14.69 -13.40 -26.47
N ALA A 426 15.73 -14.14 -26.84
CA ALA A 426 15.69 -15.03 -28.00
C ALA A 426 14.80 -16.27 -27.82
N ASN A 427 14.72 -16.81 -26.60
CA ASN A 427 13.94 -18.05 -26.34
C ASN A 427 12.62 -17.82 -25.60
N GLN A 428 12.15 -16.58 -25.49
CA GLN A 428 10.99 -16.18 -24.68
C GLN A 428 9.70 -16.97 -24.95
N VAL A 429 9.46 -17.42 -26.19
CA VAL A 429 8.25 -18.19 -26.56
C VAL A 429 8.32 -19.60 -26.00
N ALA A 430 9.45 -20.27 -26.16
CA ALA A 430 9.66 -21.62 -25.63
C ALA A 430 9.65 -21.66 -24.10
N GLU A 431 10.21 -20.65 -23.47
CA GLU A 431 10.23 -20.52 -22.00
C GLU A 431 8.82 -20.35 -21.43
N VAL A 432 7.97 -19.47 -22.00
CA VAL A 432 6.58 -19.31 -21.56
C VAL A 432 5.78 -20.59 -21.75
N ALA A 433 5.97 -21.29 -22.86
CA ALA A 433 5.31 -22.59 -23.11
C ALA A 433 5.73 -23.64 -22.06
N ALA A 434 7.02 -23.67 -21.69
CA ALA A 434 7.53 -24.57 -20.66
C ALA A 434 6.99 -24.22 -19.25
N LEU A 435 6.77 -22.95 -18.95
CA LEU A 435 6.14 -22.51 -17.70
C LEU A 435 4.67 -22.95 -17.66
N ALA A 436 3.92 -22.70 -18.73
CA ALA A 436 2.50 -23.06 -18.82
C ALA A 436 2.26 -24.57 -18.61
N GLY A 437 3.16 -25.41 -19.11
CA GLY A 437 3.10 -26.89 -18.91
C GLY A 437 3.33 -27.33 -17.46
N LYS A 438 3.75 -26.42 -16.56
CA LYS A 438 4.03 -26.69 -15.14
C LYS A 438 2.98 -26.08 -14.20
N LEU A 439 1.88 -25.57 -14.72
CA LEU A 439 0.78 -25.02 -13.92
C LEU A 439 0.06 -26.14 -13.16
N GLU A 440 0.58 -26.47 -12.00
CA GLU A 440 -0.02 -27.40 -11.07
C GLU A 440 -0.73 -26.66 -9.93
N THR A 441 -1.65 -27.36 -9.28
CA THR A 441 -2.65 -26.83 -8.37
C THR A 441 -2.12 -26.23 -7.07
N ALA A 442 -0.92 -26.37 -6.66
CA ALA A 442 -0.23 -25.64 -5.60
C ALA A 442 1.24 -26.04 -5.60
N VAL A 443 2.13 -25.15 -5.92
CA VAL A 443 3.56 -25.43 -6.00
C VAL A 443 4.31 -24.73 -4.89
N GLU A 444 5.07 -25.46 -4.08
CA GLU A 444 6.06 -24.88 -3.17
C GLU A 444 7.39 -24.70 -3.94
N ARG A 445 7.90 -23.50 -3.91
CA ARG A 445 9.13 -23.12 -4.61
C ARG A 445 10.17 -22.62 -3.62
N PRO A 446 11.44 -23.07 -3.71
CA PRO A 446 12.50 -22.45 -2.91
C PRO A 446 12.72 -21.00 -3.33
N LEU A 447 13.04 -20.16 -2.39
CA LEU A 447 13.52 -18.82 -2.67
C LEU A 447 15.01 -18.92 -3.04
N ALA A 448 15.37 -18.37 -4.19
CA ALA A 448 16.75 -18.30 -4.62
C ALA A 448 17.40 -17.00 -4.12
N GLU A 449 18.68 -17.07 -3.81
CA GLU A 449 19.49 -15.90 -3.46
C GLU A 449 19.49 -14.87 -4.60
N GLY A 450 19.28 -13.61 -4.27
CA GLY A 450 19.23 -12.52 -5.23
C GLY A 450 17.96 -12.49 -6.11
N ALA A 451 16.98 -13.36 -5.84
CA ALA A 451 15.77 -13.45 -6.67
C ALA A 451 14.83 -12.27 -6.46
N VAL A 452 14.20 -11.86 -7.56
CA VAL A 452 13.05 -10.97 -7.55
C VAL A 452 11.81 -11.78 -7.95
N TRP A 453 10.74 -11.62 -7.18
CA TRP A 453 9.44 -12.21 -7.46
C TRP A 453 8.41 -11.11 -7.68
N THR A 454 7.75 -11.14 -8.83
CA THR A 454 6.59 -10.28 -9.12
C THR A 454 5.31 -11.05 -8.93
N LEU A 455 4.39 -10.49 -8.15
CA LEU A 455 3.07 -11.04 -7.89
C LEU A 455 2.06 -10.49 -8.91
N ASN A 456 1.01 -11.27 -9.14
CA ASN A 456 -0.03 -10.93 -10.09
C ASN A 456 -0.90 -9.75 -9.62
N VAL A 457 -1.44 -9.02 -10.58
CA VAL A 457 -2.61 -8.18 -10.42
C VAL A 457 -3.87 -9.05 -10.41
N THR A 458 -4.91 -8.62 -9.73
CA THR A 458 -6.16 -9.39 -9.65
C THR A 458 -6.90 -9.48 -10.99
N PRO A 459 -7.63 -10.59 -11.26
CA PRO A 459 -8.19 -10.89 -12.57
C PRO A 459 -9.35 -9.99 -12.99
N ASP A 460 -10.16 -9.47 -12.08
CA ASP A 460 -11.26 -8.55 -12.42
C ASP A 460 -10.81 -7.08 -12.52
N SER A 461 -9.51 -6.80 -12.45
CA SER A 461 -8.93 -5.53 -12.85
C SER A 461 -8.91 -5.38 -14.37
N VAL A 462 -8.73 -4.15 -14.87
CA VAL A 462 -8.59 -3.91 -16.33
C VAL A 462 -7.40 -4.67 -16.93
N TYR A 463 -6.39 -4.95 -16.13
CA TYR A 463 -5.18 -5.64 -16.56
C TYR A 463 -5.40 -7.15 -16.69
N GLY A 464 -6.03 -7.77 -15.70
CA GLY A 464 -6.31 -9.19 -15.69
C GLY A 464 -7.22 -9.60 -16.84
N GLN A 465 -8.23 -8.79 -17.15
CA GLN A 465 -9.12 -9.01 -18.27
C GLN A 465 -8.39 -9.07 -19.61
N ALA A 466 -7.54 -8.09 -19.90
CA ALA A 466 -6.82 -8.01 -21.16
C ALA A 466 -5.86 -9.19 -21.37
N CYS A 467 -5.33 -9.76 -20.29
CA CYS A 467 -4.38 -10.87 -20.32
C CYS A 467 -4.99 -12.25 -20.13
N GLY A 468 -6.33 -12.34 -20.02
CA GLY A 468 -7.05 -13.61 -19.93
C GLY A 468 -6.95 -14.30 -18.57
N PHE A 469 -6.64 -13.58 -17.49
CA PHE A 469 -6.69 -14.15 -16.14
C PHE A 469 -8.14 -14.36 -15.71
N ASP A 470 -8.44 -15.50 -15.11
CA ASP A 470 -9.73 -15.88 -14.54
C ASP A 470 -9.62 -16.41 -13.10
N PHE A 471 -8.41 -16.38 -12.53
CA PHE A 471 -8.12 -16.80 -11.16
C PHE A 471 -7.42 -15.67 -10.39
N ALA A 472 -7.68 -15.59 -9.09
CA ALA A 472 -6.86 -14.85 -8.14
C ALA A 472 -5.70 -15.74 -7.65
N THR A 473 -4.70 -15.14 -7.03
CA THR A 473 -3.52 -15.89 -6.56
C THR A 473 -3.39 -15.76 -5.05
N ALA A 474 -3.39 -16.88 -4.34
CA ALA A 474 -3.02 -16.95 -2.94
C ALA A 474 -1.54 -17.34 -2.83
N ILE A 475 -0.76 -16.50 -2.17
CA ILE A 475 0.68 -16.69 -2.02
C ILE A 475 1.01 -16.76 -0.54
N THR A 476 1.68 -17.83 -0.11
CA THR A 476 2.12 -18.01 1.26
C THR A 476 3.62 -18.26 1.30
N LEU A 477 4.33 -17.35 1.93
CA LEU A 477 5.73 -17.50 2.28
C LEU A 477 5.82 -18.22 3.62
N LYS A 478 6.55 -19.32 3.67
CA LYS A 478 6.92 -20.04 4.90
C LYS A 478 8.35 -19.71 5.27
N LEU A 479 8.55 -19.20 6.46
CA LEU A 479 9.87 -18.91 7.01
C LEU A 479 10.49 -20.20 7.60
N ALA A 480 11.79 -20.17 7.79
CA ALA A 480 12.59 -21.21 8.44
C ALA A 480 13.83 -20.58 9.10
N PRO A 481 14.58 -21.29 9.95
CA PRO A 481 15.81 -20.75 10.54
C PRO A 481 16.85 -20.34 9.51
N ALA A 482 17.04 -21.14 8.45
CA ALA A 482 17.93 -20.81 7.35
C ALA A 482 17.15 -20.32 6.14
N PHE A 483 17.63 -19.28 5.46
CA PHE A 483 16.97 -18.73 4.26
C PHE A 483 16.82 -19.79 3.15
N ALA A 484 17.75 -20.69 2.98
CA ALA A 484 17.69 -21.77 2.00
C ALA A 484 16.46 -22.68 2.15
N ASP A 485 15.86 -22.69 3.35
CA ASP A 485 14.68 -23.48 3.67
C ASP A 485 13.36 -22.68 3.55
N TRP A 486 13.44 -21.39 3.26
CA TRP A 486 12.24 -20.60 3.01
C TRP A 486 11.53 -21.07 1.74
N ARG A 487 10.21 -21.15 1.79
CA ARG A 487 9.38 -21.65 0.68
C ARG A 487 8.27 -20.69 0.35
N LEU A 488 8.07 -20.48 -0.95
CA LEU A 488 6.94 -19.73 -1.49
C LEU A 488 5.92 -20.71 -2.07
N ARG A 489 4.76 -20.83 -1.43
CA ARG A 489 3.62 -21.59 -1.95
C ARG A 489 2.75 -20.64 -2.77
N VAL A 490 2.47 -21.01 -4.01
CA VAL A 490 1.63 -20.28 -4.94
C VAL A 490 0.43 -21.14 -5.31
N GLU A 491 -0.77 -20.61 -5.17
CA GLU A 491 -2.01 -21.33 -5.40
C GLU A 491 -3.01 -20.46 -6.18
N PRO A 492 -3.50 -20.90 -7.36
CA PRO A 492 -4.59 -20.22 -8.04
C PRO A 492 -5.89 -20.43 -7.27
N VAL A 493 -6.65 -19.35 -7.09
CA VAL A 493 -7.94 -19.32 -6.40
C VAL A 493 -9.03 -18.94 -7.40
N ALA A 494 -10.00 -19.79 -7.56
CA ALA A 494 -11.14 -19.51 -8.43
C ALA A 494 -11.92 -18.30 -7.89
N VAL A 495 -12.25 -17.38 -8.78
CA VAL A 495 -13.13 -16.26 -8.50
C VAL A 495 -14.53 -16.59 -9.02
N PRO A 496 -15.52 -16.89 -8.16
CA PRO A 496 -16.82 -17.45 -8.61
C PRO A 496 -17.54 -16.58 -9.65
N LYS A 497 -17.38 -15.27 -9.58
CA LYS A 497 -17.97 -14.30 -10.53
C LYS A 497 -17.32 -14.34 -11.92
N LEU A 498 -16.15 -14.89 -12.06
CA LEU A 498 -15.41 -15.00 -13.34
C LEU A 498 -15.49 -16.41 -13.93
N ALA A 499 -15.81 -17.41 -13.11
CA ALA A 499 -15.99 -18.79 -13.56
C ALA A 499 -17.29 -18.88 -14.40
N GLY A 500 -17.18 -19.27 -15.68
CA GLY A 500 -18.34 -19.54 -16.53
C GLY A 500 -18.66 -18.49 -17.62
N LYS A 501 -17.66 -17.79 -18.10
CA LYS A 501 -17.76 -16.98 -19.33
C LYS A 501 -16.83 -17.44 -20.42
#